data_b41a837f36ab5b0215ff62e6e644c3c9
#
_entry.id   b41a837f36ab5b0215ff62e6e644c3c9
#
_cell.length_a   1.000
_cell.length_b   1.000
_cell.length_c   1.000
_cell.angle_alpha   90.00
_cell.angle_beta   90.00
_cell.angle_gamma   90.00
#
_symmetry.space_group_name_H-M   'P 1'
#
loop_
_entity.id
_entity.type
_entity.pdbx_description
1 polymer ?
#
loop_
_entity_poly.entity_id
_entity_poly.type
_entity_poly.pdbx_seq_one_letter_code
_entity_poly.pdbx_strand_id
1 'polypeptide(L)'
;MIAPYRSTPVFDENSLPAALRGEHSTKAGVWGVIRVLEGRMRLDYADPPSTRLMEAGEAALCLPQQAHSVAPLGPMRMRVDFYDRDPAGDAPV
;
A
#
# COMPACT_ATOMS: atom_id res chain seq x y z
N MET A 1 10.80 17.00 1.42
CA MET A 1 9.85 16.02 0.87
C MET A 1 10.60 14.82 0.33
N ILE A 2 10.20 13.61 0.68
CA ILE A 2 10.80 12.38 0.18
C ILE A 2 10.03 11.93 -1.04
N ALA A 3 10.74 11.50 -2.08
CA ALA A 3 10.15 10.83 -3.23
C ALA A 3 10.38 9.33 -3.14
N PRO A 4 9.48 8.49 -3.65
CA PRO A 4 9.72 7.06 -3.73
C PRO A 4 10.88 6.77 -4.68
N TYR A 5 11.67 5.75 -4.38
CA TYR A 5 12.72 5.33 -5.31
C TYR A 5 12.16 4.40 -6.41
N ARG A 6 10.97 3.87 -6.21
CA ARG A 6 10.30 2.98 -7.15
C ARG A 6 8.80 3.00 -6.90
N SER A 7 8.03 2.83 -7.95
CA SER A 7 6.57 2.68 -7.87
C SER A 7 6.12 1.54 -8.75
N THR A 8 5.04 0.87 -8.36
CA THR A 8 4.40 -0.12 -9.24
C THR A 8 3.68 0.59 -10.38
N PRO A 9 3.34 -0.15 -11.45
CA PRO A 9 2.31 0.35 -12.36
C PRO A 9 1.00 0.59 -11.61
N VAL A 10 0.08 1.32 -12.24
CA VAL A 10 -1.29 1.43 -11.73
C VAL A 10 -2.00 0.11 -12.01
N PHE A 11 -2.55 -0.48 -10.96
CA PHE A 11 -3.36 -1.70 -11.05
C PHE A 11 -4.83 -1.36 -10.90
N ASP A 12 -5.69 -2.11 -11.57
CA ASP A 12 -7.13 -2.09 -11.37
C ASP A 12 -7.61 -3.42 -10.76
N GLU A 13 -8.91 -3.59 -10.61
CA GLU A 13 -9.50 -4.80 -10.03
C GLU A 13 -9.19 -6.07 -10.83
N ASN A 14 -8.85 -5.93 -12.11
CA ASN A 14 -8.52 -7.07 -12.98
C ASN A 14 -7.03 -7.34 -13.07
N SER A 15 -6.18 -6.32 -12.92
CA SER A 15 -4.73 -6.43 -13.09
C SER A 15 -3.98 -6.54 -11.76
N LEU A 16 -4.65 -6.38 -10.61
CA LEU A 16 -4.01 -6.48 -9.31
C LEU A 16 -3.37 -7.87 -9.15
N PRO A 17 -2.03 -7.95 -8.94
CA PRO A 17 -1.36 -9.23 -8.85
C PRO A 17 -1.88 -10.10 -7.71
N ALA A 18 -1.93 -11.41 -7.92
CA ALA A 18 -2.34 -12.36 -6.90
C ALA A 18 -1.47 -12.25 -5.63
N ALA A 19 -0.17 -11.94 -5.79
CA ALA A 19 0.73 -11.76 -4.66
C ALA A 19 0.29 -10.64 -3.72
N LEU A 20 -0.35 -9.60 -4.23
CA LEU A 20 -0.86 -8.50 -3.39
C LEU A 20 -2.20 -8.83 -2.76
N ARG A 21 -2.96 -9.74 -3.36
CA ARG A 21 -4.25 -10.19 -2.80
C ARG A 21 -4.06 -11.16 -1.66
N GLY A 22 -2.93 -11.90 -1.64
CA GLY A 22 -2.54 -12.74 -0.52
C GLY A 22 -1.68 -11.97 0.48
N GLU A 23 -1.41 -12.60 1.62
CA GLU A 23 -0.54 -11.99 2.62
C GLU A 23 0.88 -11.84 2.06
N HIS A 24 1.40 -10.63 2.15
CA HIS A 24 2.74 -10.29 1.67
C HIS A 24 3.31 -9.17 2.53
N SER A 25 4.60 -8.89 2.36
CA SER A 25 5.28 -7.81 3.06
C SER A 25 6.39 -7.23 2.20
N THR A 26 6.84 -6.02 2.55
CA THR A 26 8.06 -5.45 1.96
C THR A 26 9.29 -6.04 2.63
N LYS A 27 10.45 -5.88 1.99
CA LYS A 27 11.73 -6.30 2.58
C LYS A 27 12.09 -5.43 3.77
N ALA A 28 13.06 -5.90 4.58
CA ALA A 28 13.68 -5.07 5.60
C ALA A 28 14.23 -3.78 4.97
N GLY A 29 14.00 -2.65 5.63
CA GLY A 29 14.45 -1.35 5.14
C GLY A 29 13.64 -0.74 4.01
N VAL A 30 12.52 -1.35 3.64
CA VAL A 30 11.64 -0.84 2.58
C VAL A 30 10.26 -0.57 3.13
N TRP A 31 9.80 0.67 3.00
CA TRP A 31 8.43 1.09 3.32
C TRP A 31 7.60 1.13 2.05
N GLY A 32 6.34 0.69 2.15
CA GLY A 32 5.37 0.81 1.05
C GLY A 32 4.27 1.80 1.40
N VAL A 33 3.87 2.59 0.43
CA VAL A 33 2.68 3.45 0.56
C VAL A 33 1.68 3.03 -0.51
N ILE A 34 0.55 2.51 -0.06
CA ILE A 34 -0.55 2.13 -0.95
C ILE A 34 -1.37 3.38 -1.22
N ARG A 35 -1.51 3.74 -2.50
CA ARG A 35 -2.30 4.90 -2.91
C ARG A 35 -3.50 4.45 -3.73
N VAL A 36 -4.69 4.79 -3.26
CA VAL A 36 -5.93 4.53 -4.00
C VAL A 36 -6.20 5.75 -4.87
N LEU A 37 -6.29 5.55 -6.17
CA LEU A 37 -6.49 6.61 -7.16
C LEU A 37 -7.94 6.74 -7.56
N GLU A 38 -8.66 5.61 -7.64
CA GLU A 38 -10.08 5.56 -7.99
C GLU A 38 -10.74 4.40 -7.25
N GLY A 39 -12.03 4.52 -6.95
CA GLY A 39 -12.81 3.46 -6.34
C GLY A 39 -12.47 3.22 -4.89
N ARG A 40 -12.63 1.98 -4.46
CA ARG A 40 -12.42 1.58 -3.06
C ARG A 40 -11.72 0.23 -2.98
N MET A 41 -10.96 0.04 -1.91
CA MET A 41 -10.33 -1.24 -1.61
C MET A 41 -10.24 -1.46 -0.10
N ARG A 42 -10.04 -2.72 0.29
CA ARG A 42 -9.82 -3.11 1.67
C ARG A 42 -8.34 -3.46 1.86
N LEU A 43 -7.75 -2.91 2.91
CA LEU A 43 -6.40 -3.25 3.35
C LEU A 43 -6.50 -3.98 4.70
N ASP A 44 -5.94 -5.18 4.76
CA ASP A 44 -5.89 -5.97 5.98
C ASP A 44 -4.44 -6.08 6.44
N TYR A 45 -4.15 -5.64 7.67
CA TYR A 45 -2.87 -5.90 8.34
C TYR A 45 -3.01 -7.18 9.15
N ALA A 46 -1.95 -8.01 9.14
CA ALA A 46 -1.98 -9.32 9.79
C ALA A 46 -1.66 -9.26 11.29
N ASP A 47 -0.73 -8.38 11.70
CA ASP A 47 -0.25 -8.36 13.09
C ASP A 47 0.13 -6.92 13.51
N PRO A 48 -0.59 -6.32 14.47
CA PRO A 48 -1.88 -6.81 14.99
C PRO A 48 -2.95 -6.81 13.91
N PRO A 49 -3.92 -7.73 13.95
CA PRO A 49 -4.96 -7.77 12.93
C PRO A 49 -5.77 -6.47 12.92
N SER A 50 -5.86 -5.85 11.75
CA SER A 50 -6.71 -4.68 11.58
C SER A 50 -7.13 -4.55 10.12
N THR A 51 -8.28 -3.95 9.88
CA THR A 51 -8.83 -3.74 8.56
C THR A 51 -9.08 -2.27 8.35
N ARG A 52 -8.69 -1.78 7.17
CA ARG A 52 -8.95 -0.41 6.77
C ARG A 52 -9.64 -0.40 5.41
N LEU A 53 -10.76 0.33 5.33
CA LEU A 53 -11.42 0.59 4.05
C LEU A 53 -10.83 1.87 3.50
N MET A 54 -10.36 1.82 2.24
CA MET A 54 -9.69 2.94 1.59
C MET A 54 -10.49 3.42 0.40
N GLU A 55 -10.56 4.72 0.24
CA GLU A 55 -11.23 5.38 -0.88
C GLU A 55 -10.24 6.20 -1.70
N ALA A 56 -10.68 6.65 -2.88
CA ALA A 56 -9.87 7.46 -3.77
C ALA A 56 -9.30 8.69 -3.03
N GLY A 57 -8.01 8.95 -3.24
CA GLY A 57 -7.29 10.03 -2.58
C GLY A 57 -6.61 9.63 -1.28
N GLU A 58 -6.91 8.45 -0.74
CA GLU A 58 -6.30 7.98 0.49
C GLU A 58 -5.00 7.21 0.25
N ALA A 59 -4.13 7.25 1.26
CA ALA A 59 -2.87 6.51 1.25
C ALA A 59 -2.68 5.81 2.60
N ALA A 60 -2.03 4.64 2.58
CA ALA A 60 -1.75 3.86 3.79
C ALA A 60 -0.30 3.42 3.79
N LEU A 61 0.36 3.55 4.94
CA LEU A 61 1.74 3.15 5.13
C LEU A 61 1.82 1.68 5.54
N CYS A 62 2.71 0.94 4.87
CA CYS A 62 3.10 -0.41 5.24
C CYS A 62 4.55 -0.37 5.69
N LEU A 63 4.80 -0.74 6.93
CA LEU A 63 6.14 -0.78 7.51
C LEU A 63 6.95 -1.92 6.90
N PRO A 64 8.31 -1.84 6.95
CA PRO A 64 9.13 -2.97 6.50
C PRO A 64 8.72 -4.27 7.19
N GLN A 65 8.58 -5.33 6.41
CA GLN A 65 8.24 -6.68 6.89
C GLN A 65 6.88 -6.80 7.58
N GLN A 66 6.03 -5.79 7.48
CA GLN A 66 4.66 -5.83 8.02
C GLN A 66 3.74 -6.58 7.06
N ALA A 67 3.28 -7.76 7.47
CA ALA A 67 2.40 -8.58 6.65
C ALA A 67 1.03 -7.92 6.47
N HIS A 68 0.56 -7.90 5.22
CA HIS A 68 -0.72 -7.29 4.86
C HIS A 68 -1.24 -7.86 3.54
N SER A 69 -2.50 -7.59 3.24
CA SER A 69 -3.12 -7.98 1.97
C SER A 69 -4.14 -6.92 1.56
N VAL A 70 -4.43 -6.88 0.26
CA VAL A 70 -5.40 -5.92 -0.29
C VAL A 70 -6.45 -6.64 -1.13
N ALA A 71 -7.66 -6.10 -1.13
CA ALA A 71 -8.77 -6.64 -1.93
C ALA A 71 -9.57 -5.50 -2.54
N PRO A 72 -9.85 -5.54 -3.85
CA PRO A 72 -10.75 -4.57 -4.46
C PRO A 72 -12.17 -4.69 -3.89
N LEU A 73 -12.84 -3.57 -3.74
CA LEU A 73 -14.26 -3.51 -3.36
C LEU A 73 -15.09 -2.99 -4.53
N GLY A 74 -14.91 -3.57 -5.71
CA GLY A 74 -15.47 -3.15 -6.96
C GLY A 74 -14.41 -2.53 -7.86
N PRO A 75 -14.78 -1.80 -8.92
CA PRO A 75 -13.81 -1.13 -9.78
C PRO A 75 -12.95 -0.17 -8.97
N MET A 76 -11.64 -0.25 -9.16
CA MET A 76 -10.68 0.62 -8.46
C MET A 76 -9.39 0.78 -9.25
N ARG A 77 -8.59 1.78 -8.90
CA ARG A 77 -7.21 1.93 -9.37
C ARG A 77 -6.33 2.28 -8.19
N MET A 78 -5.16 1.66 -8.14
CA MET A 78 -4.20 1.86 -7.06
C MET A 78 -2.77 1.64 -7.56
N ARG A 79 -1.83 2.16 -6.81
CA ARG A 79 -0.40 1.83 -6.99
C ARG A 79 0.27 1.77 -5.64
N VAL A 80 1.47 1.20 -5.60
CA VAL A 80 2.32 1.19 -4.39
C VAL A 80 3.60 1.94 -4.71
N ASP A 81 3.92 2.91 -3.86
CA ASP A 81 5.19 3.64 -3.90
C ASP A 81 6.12 3.06 -2.83
N PHE A 82 7.38 2.81 -3.20
CA PHE A 82 8.37 2.24 -2.30
C PHE A 82 9.41 3.27 -1.89
N TYR A 83 9.78 3.24 -0.62
CA TYR A 83 10.73 4.17 -0.02
C TYR A 83 11.82 3.37 0.71
N ASP A 84 13.05 3.85 0.65
CA ASP A 84 14.18 3.26 1.37
C ASP A 84 14.43 3.90 2.74
N ARG A 85 13.52 4.73 3.19
CA ARG A 85 13.45 5.35 4.51
C ARG A 85 11.99 5.61 4.86
N ASP A 86 11.72 5.84 6.14
CA ASP A 86 10.35 6.10 6.58
C ASP A 86 9.86 7.44 5.98
N PRO A 87 8.86 7.41 5.08
CA PRO A 87 8.36 8.64 4.48
C PRO A 87 7.69 9.59 5.47
N ALA A 88 7.23 9.08 6.62
CA ALA A 88 6.67 9.90 7.69
C ALA A 88 7.76 10.45 8.62
N GLY A 89 8.93 9.82 8.67
CA GLY A 89 10.02 10.19 9.57
C GLY A 89 10.73 11.49 9.20
N ASP A 90 10.54 11.99 7.97
CA ASP A 90 11.14 13.24 7.49
C ASP A 90 10.23 14.44 7.67
N ALA A 91 9.11 14.28 8.38
CA ALA A 91 8.22 15.41 8.64
C ALA A 91 8.98 16.48 9.45
N PRO A 92 8.83 17.76 9.11
CA PRO A 92 9.46 18.82 9.88
C PRO A 92 8.95 18.80 11.32
N VAL A 93 9.87 19.02 12.22
CA VAL A 93 9.57 19.06 13.66
C VAL A 93 9.12 20.47 14.03
#